data_98097cc01555fb763829b43c2e2c1d26
#
_entry.id   98097cc01555fb763829b43c2e2c1d26
#
_cell.length_a   1.000
_cell.length_b   1.000
_cell.length_c   1.000
_cell.angle_alpha   90.00
_cell.angle_beta   90.00
_cell.angle_gamma   90.00
#
_symmetry.space_group_name_H-M   'P 1'
#
loop_
_entity.id
_entity.type
_entity.pdbx_description
1 polymer ?
#
loop_
_entity_poly.entity_id
_entity_poly.type
_entity_poly.pdbx_seq_one_letter_code
_entity_poly.pdbx_strand_id
1 'polypeptide(L)'
;YLALDEADRMLDMGFDEEVQSIINRFKRPRQTVLFSATMPQKFQDFAKRTLLRPLLINVGRAGAANLDVIQEVEYVKKEARVVYLLECLQKTAPPVVIFCERKGDVDEIHEYLLVKGVAAASIHGDKSQVERNEAIRLYKECSKDVLVATDIAAKGLDFPDIQHVINFDMPTEIENYVHRIGRTGRSGKTGVATTFINKEVP
;
A
#
# COMPACT_ATOMS: atom_id res chain seq x y z
N TYR A 1 8.59 2.01 27.00
CA TYR A 1 8.62 1.28 25.75
C TYR A 1 8.06 2.15 24.62
N LEU A 2 8.74 2.21 23.49
CA LEU A 2 8.31 2.91 22.29
C LEU A 2 8.52 2.01 21.08
N ALA A 3 7.46 1.78 20.31
CA ALA A 3 7.52 1.10 19.03
C ALA A 3 7.13 2.09 17.92
N LEU A 4 7.96 2.18 16.89
CA LEU A 4 7.68 2.89 15.65
C LEU A 4 7.53 1.84 14.56
N ASP A 5 6.33 1.73 14.03
CA ASP A 5 5.98 0.80 12.95
C ASP A 5 5.87 1.54 11.62
N GLU A 6 6.22 0.90 10.51
CA GLU A 6 6.35 1.52 9.19
C GLU A 6 7.21 2.81 9.24
N ALA A 7 8.33 2.77 10.00
CA ALA A 7 9.10 3.97 10.30
C ALA A 7 9.81 4.57 9.07
N ASP A 8 10.16 3.78 8.07
CA ASP A 8 10.59 4.23 6.74
C ASP A 8 9.55 5.16 6.10
N ARG A 9 8.29 4.77 6.17
CA ARG A 9 7.19 5.56 5.60
C ARG A 9 6.92 6.85 6.36
N MET A 10 7.08 6.87 7.68
CA MET A 10 6.95 8.10 8.46
C MET A 10 7.94 9.15 7.95
N LEU A 11 9.17 8.73 7.62
CA LEU A 11 10.20 9.60 7.08
C LEU A 11 9.92 10.05 5.64
N ASP A 12 9.40 9.16 4.80
CA ASP A 12 9.03 9.48 3.41
C ASP A 12 7.88 10.49 3.35
N MET A 13 6.99 10.46 4.34
CA MET A 13 5.91 11.43 4.49
C MET A 13 6.35 12.76 5.12
N GLY A 14 7.62 12.89 5.51
CA GLY A 14 8.17 14.09 6.09
C GLY A 14 7.88 14.30 7.58
N PHE A 15 7.50 13.24 8.31
CA PHE A 15 7.22 13.30 9.76
C PHE A 15 8.47 13.21 10.64
N ASP A 16 9.65 13.52 10.09
CA ASP A 16 10.92 13.45 10.83
C ASP A 16 10.89 14.28 12.11
N GLU A 17 10.42 15.53 12.02
CA GLU A 17 10.40 16.47 13.14
C GLU A 17 9.37 16.09 14.19
N GLU A 18 8.17 15.67 13.77
CA GLU A 18 7.10 15.25 14.67
C GLU A 18 7.49 14.01 15.46
N VAL A 19 8.06 13.00 14.76
CA VAL A 19 8.55 11.77 15.41
C VAL A 19 9.68 12.10 16.38
N GLN A 20 10.63 12.95 15.98
CA GLN A 20 11.71 13.37 16.87
C GLN A 20 11.19 14.16 18.07
N SER A 21 10.19 15.01 17.88
CA SER A 21 9.54 15.76 18.98
C SER A 21 8.89 14.81 20.00
N ILE A 22 8.20 13.76 19.54
CA ILE A 22 7.59 12.73 20.40
C ILE A 22 8.70 11.99 21.17
N ILE A 23 9.76 11.56 20.48
CA ILE A 23 10.89 10.86 21.08
C ILE A 23 11.54 11.68 22.21
N ASN A 24 11.73 12.98 21.99
CA ASN A 24 12.36 13.90 22.93
C ASN A 24 11.52 14.20 24.18
N ARG A 25 10.21 13.91 24.15
CA ARG A 25 9.34 14.06 25.32
C ARG A 25 9.54 12.98 26.38
N PHE A 26 10.15 11.86 26.01
CA PHE A 26 10.46 10.80 26.97
C PHE A 26 11.71 11.16 27.77
N LYS A 27 11.52 11.44 29.06
CA LYS A 27 12.58 11.84 29.99
C LYS A 27 13.24 10.65 30.70
N ARG A 28 12.68 9.46 30.64
CA ARG A 28 13.18 8.26 31.31
C ARG A 28 13.81 7.30 30.30
N PRO A 29 14.83 6.53 30.71
CA PRO A 29 15.34 5.43 29.88
C PRO A 29 14.19 4.51 29.45
N ARG A 30 14.21 4.08 28.20
CA ARG A 30 13.23 3.18 27.64
C ARG A 30 13.85 2.25 26.61
N GLN A 31 13.16 1.17 26.31
CA GLN A 31 13.42 0.39 25.11
C GLN A 31 12.69 1.06 23.95
N THR A 32 13.40 1.23 22.83
CA THR A 32 12.81 1.71 21.56
C THR A 32 13.06 0.66 20.49
N VAL A 33 12.01 0.33 19.74
CA VAL A 33 12.09 -0.58 18.59
C VAL A 33 11.54 0.13 17.36
N LEU A 34 12.19 -0.11 16.22
CA LEU A 34 11.77 0.37 14.90
C LEU A 34 11.45 -0.84 14.04
N PHE A 35 10.27 -0.82 13.42
CA PHE A 35 9.89 -1.79 12.40
C PHE A 35 9.82 -1.09 11.04
N SER A 36 10.34 -1.77 10.01
CA SER A 36 10.37 -1.25 8.66
C SER A 36 10.41 -2.39 7.64
N ALA A 37 9.73 -2.23 6.52
CA ALA A 37 9.80 -3.17 5.40
C ALA A 37 11.02 -2.89 4.51
N THR A 38 11.49 -1.65 4.47
CA THR A 38 12.60 -1.19 3.65
C THR A 38 13.71 -0.55 4.51
N MET A 39 14.91 -0.41 3.96
CA MET A 39 16.05 0.13 4.69
C MET A 39 16.82 1.16 3.85
N PRO A 40 16.15 2.21 3.34
CA PRO A 40 16.83 3.27 2.60
C PRO A 40 17.83 4.03 3.49
N GLN A 41 18.78 4.71 2.88
CA GLN A 41 19.86 5.39 3.62
C GLN A 41 19.32 6.40 4.63
N LYS A 42 18.31 7.18 4.24
CA LYS A 42 17.65 8.16 5.12
C LYS A 42 17.13 7.49 6.41
N PHE A 43 16.50 6.32 6.28
CA PHE A 43 16.00 5.57 7.43
C PHE A 43 17.13 5.00 8.31
N GLN A 44 18.20 4.48 7.70
CA GLN A 44 19.38 4.00 8.45
C GLN A 44 19.97 5.13 9.30
N ASP A 45 20.09 6.33 8.76
CA ASP A 45 20.64 7.49 9.47
C ASP A 45 19.72 7.96 10.58
N PHE A 46 18.41 7.92 10.38
CA PHE A 46 17.42 8.17 11.41
C PHE A 46 17.50 7.14 12.54
N ALA A 47 17.57 5.85 12.22
CA ALA A 47 17.67 4.78 13.20
C ALA A 47 18.93 4.90 14.05
N LYS A 48 20.09 5.21 13.43
CA LYS A 48 21.36 5.43 14.15
C LYS A 48 21.29 6.60 15.13
N ARG A 49 20.57 7.66 14.80
CA ARG A 49 20.39 8.84 15.68
C ARG A 49 19.39 8.59 16.80
N THR A 50 18.40 7.75 16.54
CA THR A 50 17.23 7.54 17.43
C THR A 50 17.46 6.41 18.43
N LEU A 51 18.19 5.37 18.04
CA LEU A 51 18.40 4.17 18.84
C LEU A 51 19.77 4.19 19.52
N LEU A 52 19.80 3.74 20.77
CA LEU A 52 21.02 3.58 21.54
C LEU A 52 21.54 2.13 21.40
N ARG A 53 22.66 1.95 20.70
CA ARG A 53 23.28 0.63 20.44
C ARG A 53 22.26 -0.40 19.93
N PRO A 54 21.60 -0.16 18.79
CA PRO A 54 20.56 -1.04 18.31
C PRO A 54 21.11 -2.41 17.91
N LEU A 55 20.29 -3.44 18.12
CA LEU A 55 20.46 -4.74 17.47
C LEU A 55 19.62 -4.73 16.18
N LEU A 56 20.27 -4.96 15.04
CA LEU A 56 19.58 -5.11 13.76
C LEU A 56 19.19 -6.57 13.57
N ILE A 57 17.87 -6.80 13.38
CA ILE A 57 17.31 -8.12 13.09
C ILE A 57 16.64 -8.06 11.73
N ASN A 58 17.13 -8.84 10.77
CA ASN A 58 16.54 -8.98 9.45
C ASN A 58 15.71 -10.27 9.39
N VAL A 59 14.44 -10.14 9.02
CA VAL A 59 13.57 -11.28 8.74
C VAL A 59 13.41 -11.35 7.22
N GLY A 60 14.14 -12.25 6.57
CA GLY A 60 14.23 -12.28 5.12
C GLY A 60 15.14 -11.17 4.55
N ARG A 61 14.91 -10.79 3.30
CA ARG A 61 15.65 -9.74 2.60
C ARG A 61 14.86 -8.43 2.68
N ALA A 62 15.45 -7.41 3.31
CA ALA A 62 14.84 -6.08 3.38
C ALA A 62 14.55 -5.52 1.97
N GLY A 63 13.36 -4.94 1.79
CA GLY A 63 12.93 -4.38 0.50
C GLY A 63 12.59 -5.41 -0.58
N ALA A 64 12.62 -6.71 -0.27
CA ALA A 64 12.18 -7.74 -1.21
C ALA A 64 10.66 -7.94 -1.13
N ALA A 65 10.06 -8.26 -2.27
CA ALA A 65 8.68 -8.72 -2.32
C ALA A 65 8.53 -10.05 -1.56
N ASN A 66 7.37 -10.25 -0.94
CA ASN A 66 7.04 -11.53 -0.31
C ASN A 66 6.94 -12.62 -1.39
N LEU A 67 7.56 -13.78 -1.13
CA LEU A 67 7.55 -14.93 -2.05
C LEU A 67 6.15 -15.56 -2.21
N ASP A 68 5.23 -15.31 -1.29
CA ASP A 68 3.84 -15.74 -1.38
C ASP A 68 3.01 -14.90 -2.35
N VAL A 69 3.59 -13.84 -2.97
CA VAL A 69 2.93 -13.01 -3.96
C VAL A 69 3.35 -13.42 -5.36
N ILE A 70 2.40 -13.90 -6.15
CA ILE A 70 2.57 -14.15 -7.58
C ILE A 70 2.50 -12.80 -8.30
N GLN A 71 3.60 -12.39 -8.91
CA GLN A 71 3.72 -11.09 -9.56
C GLN A 71 3.56 -11.26 -11.08
N GLU A 72 2.60 -10.53 -11.63
CA GLU A 72 2.30 -10.47 -13.06
C GLU A 72 2.56 -9.05 -13.57
N VAL A 73 3.17 -8.93 -14.74
CA VAL A 73 3.35 -7.65 -15.44
C VAL A 73 2.66 -7.73 -16.78
N GLU A 74 1.74 -6.79 -17.02
CA GLU A 74 0.92 -6.78 -18.23
C GLU A 74 1.18 -5.50 -19.05
N TYR A 75 1.54 -5.68 -20.30
CA TYR A 75 1.67 -4.56 -21.21
C TYR A 75 0.30 -4.17 -21.75
N VAL A 76 -0.24 -3.06 -21.27
CA VAL A 76 -1.58 -2.59 -21.64
C VAL A 76 -1.50 -1.18 -22.21
N LYS A 77 -2.03 -0.98 -23.42
CA LYS A 77 -2.14 0.35 -24.02
C LYS A 77 -3.04 1.24 -23.16
N LYS A 78 -2.70 2.52 -23.06
CA LYS A 78 -3.40 3.48 -22.19
C LYS A 78 -4.91 3.47 -22.37
N GLU A 79 -5.37 3.44 -23.62
CA GLU A 79 -6.78 3.47 -23.98
C GLU A 79 -7.53 2.17 -23.61
N ALA A 80 -6.80 1.07 -23.46
CA ALA A 80 -7.37 -0.24 -23.16
C ALA A 80 -7.35 -0.58 -21.65
N ARG A 81 -6.66 0.21 -20.82
CA ARG A 81 -6.41 -0.13 -19.40
C ARG A 81 -7.67 -0.36 -18.59
N VAL A 82 -8.67 0.49 -18.74
CA VAL A 82 -9.92 0.40 -17.99
C VAL A 82 -10.75 -0.83 -18.42
N VAL A 83 -10.72 -1.17 -19.71
CA VAL A 83 -11.40 -2.38 -20.22
C VAL A 83 -10.67 -3.64 -19.74
N TYR A 84 -9.34 -3.66 -19.86
CA TYR A 84 -8.52 -4.78 -19.42
C TYR A 84 -8.59 -5.02 -17.90
N LEU A 85 -8.88 -3.97 -17.13
CA LEU A 85 -9.10 -4.06 -15.69
C LEU A 85 -10.23 -5.05 -15.35
N LEU A 86 -11.33 -5.07 -16.12
CA LEU A 86 -12.43 -6.03 -15.91
C LEU A 86 -11.98 -7.48 -16.14
N GLU A 87 -11.08 -7.72 -17.10
CA GLU A 87 -10.52 -9.05 -17.32
C GLU A 87 -9.64 -9.47 -16.14
N CYS A 88 -8.83 -8.53 -15.61
CA CYS A 88 -8.02 -8.79 -14.41
C CYS A 88 -8.86 -9.12 -13.18
N LEU A 89 -10.01 -8.48 -13.00
CA LEU A 89 -10.91 -8.75 -11.88
C LEU A 89 -11.54 -10.16 -11.93
N GLN A 90 -11.49 -10.82 -13.08
CA GLN A 90 -11.96 -12.21 -13.22
C GLN A 90 -10.91 -13.27 -12.86
N LYS A 91 -9.64 -12.86 -12.72
CA LYS A 91 -8.52 -13.78 -12.42
C LYS A 91 -8.60 -14.37 -11.01
N THR A 92 -9.16 -13.64 -10.06
CA THR A 92 -9.21 -14.04 -8.65
C THR A 92 -10.58 -13.75 -8.04
N ALA A 93 -10.88 -14.45 -6.96
CA ALA A 93 -12.01 -14.08 -6.11
C ALA A 93 -11.73 -12.75 -5.39
N PRO A 94 -12.76 -11.98 -4.98
CA PRO A 94 -12.59 -10.83 -4.09
C PRO A 94 -12.06 -11.27 -2.70
N PRO A 95 -11.50 -10.33 -1.91
CA PRO A 95 -11.40 -8.89 -2.15
C PRO A 95 -10.20 -8.47 -3.01
N VAL A 96 -10.36 -7.42 -3.81
CA VAL A 96 -9.35 -6.86 -4.70
C VAL A 96 -9.07 -5.40 -4.36
N VAL A 97 -7.78 -4.99 -4.41
CA VAL A 97 -7.39 -3.58 -4.31
C VAL A 97 -6.76 -3.11 -5.61
N ILE A 98 -7.21 -1.95 -6.11
CA ILE A 98 -6.67 -1.28 -7.29
C ILE A 98 -5.96 -0.01 -6.84
N PHE A 99 -4.67 0.11 -7.17
CA PHE A 99 -3.88 1.30 -6.89
C PHE A 99 -3.74 2.18 -8.12
N CYS A 100 -4.12 3.45 -7.96
CA CYS A 100 -3.94 4.51 -8.94
C CYS A 100 -3.04 5.61 -8.38
N GLU A 101 -2.31 6.29 -9.26
CA GLU A 101 -1.46 7.41 -8.86
C GLU A 101 -2.29 8.69 -8.63
N ARG A 102 -3.27 8.96 -9.51
CA ARG A 102 -4.06 10.18 -9.46
C ARG A 102 -5.45 9.95 -8.88
N LYS A 103 -5.94 10.93 -8.13
CA LYS A 103 -7.27 10.93 -7.54
C LYS A 103 -8.39 10.88 -8.59
N GLY A 104 -8.21 11.59 -9.71
CA GLY A 104 -9.17 11.57 -10.82
C GLY A 104 -9.33 10.19 -11.45
N ASP A 105 -8.22 9.43 -11.59
CA ASP A 105 -8.26 8.07 -12.11
C ASP A 105 -9.00 7.13 -11.14
N VAL A 106 -8.89 7.38 -9.82
CA VAL A 106 -9.65 6.62 -8.81
C VAL A 106 -11.15 6.81 -8.99
N ASP A 107 -11.60 8.04 -9.19
CA ASP A 107 -13.03 8.33 -9.38
C ASP A 107 -13.53 7.77 -10.72
N GLU A 108 -12.79 7.97 -11.81
CA GLU A 108 -13.16 7.45 -13.14
C GLU A 108 -13.28 5.91 -13.14
N ILE A 109 -12.31 5.21 -12.55
CA ILE A 109 -12.34 3.75 -12.45
C ILE A 109 -13.49 3.30 -11.56
N HIS A 110 -13.71 3.96 -10.44
CA HIS A 110 -14.79 3.64 -9.53
C HIS A 110 -16.16 3.75 -10.22
N GLU A 111 -16.43 4.86 -10.91
CA GLU A 111 -17.66 5.05 -11.67
C GLU A 111 -17.85 4.00 -12.78
N TYR A 112 -16.75 3.73 -13.52
CA TYR A 112 -16.78 2.71 -14.56
C TYR A 112 -17.14 1.32 -14.01
N LEU A 113 -16.52 0.92 -12.87
CA LEU A 113 -16.82 -0.35 -12.22
C LEU A 113 -18.25 -0.45 -11.74
N LEU A 114 -18.81 0.63 -11.18
CA LEU A 114 -20.21 0.67 -10.77
C LEU A 114 -21.17 0.50 -11.96
N VAL A 115 -20.89 1.17 -13.09
CA VAL A 115 -21.67 1.02 -14.34
C VAL A 115 -21.63 -0.42 -14.87
N LYS A 116 -20.51 -1.13 -14.65
CA LYS A 116 -20.34 -2.54 -15.02
C LYS A 116 -20.92 -3.53 -13.99
N GLY A 117 -21.57 -3.03 -12.94
CA GLY A 117 -22.18 -3.87 -11.91
C GLY A 117 -21.20 -4.46 -10.89
N VAL A 118 -19.96 -3.96 -10.85
CA VAL A 118 -18.97 -4.39 -9.85
C VAL A 118 -19.22 -3.67 -8.54
N ALA A 119 -19.25 -4.41 -7.43
CA ALA A 119 -19.41 -3.85 -6.08
C ALA A 119 -18.10 -3.18 -5.64
N ALA A 120 -17.87 -1.93 -6.07
CA ALA A 120 -16.67 -1.17 -5.81
C ALA A 120 -16.87 -0.07 -4.76
N ALA A 121 -15.80 0.29 -4.07
CA ALA A 121 -15.65 1.47 -3.23
C ALA A 121 -14.37 2.21 -3.61
N SER A 122 -14.24 3.49 -3.25
CA SER A 122 -13.05 4.27 -3.59
C SER A 122 -12.61 5.17 -2.44
N ILE A 123 -11.27 5.36 -2.31
CA ILE A 123 -10.66 6.24 -1.32
C ILE A 123 -9.49 7.04 -1.92
N HIS A 124 -9.51 8.35 -1.68
CA HIS A 124 -8.39 9.25 -1.98
C HIS A 124 -8.44 10.49 -1.08
N GLY A 125 -7.42 11.33 -1.15
CA GLY A 125 -7.23 12.45 -0.22
C GLY A 125 -8.30 13.54 -0.28
N ASP A 126 -9.05 13.69 -1.39
CA ASP A 126 -10.09 14.70 -1.53
C ASP A 126 -11.46 14.24 -1.00
N LYS A 127 -11.62 12.95 -0.71
CA LYS A 127 -12.81 12.45 -0.02
C LYS A 127 -12.78 12.83 1.46
N SER A 128 -13.94 13.16 1.99
CA SER A 128 -14.09 13.44 3.42
C SER A 128 -13.72 12.21 4.27
N GLN A 129 -13.35 12.45 5.53
CA GLN A 129 -13.02 11.35 6.43
C GLN A 129 -14.20 10.40 6.65
N VAL A 130 -15.43 10.91 6.60
CA VAL A 130 -16.68 10.11 6.73
C VAL A 130 -16.80 9.15 5.54
N GLU A 131 -16.66 9.64 4.31
CA GLU A 131 -16.73 8.82 3.10
C GLU A 131 -15.61 7.76 3.09
N ARG A 132 -14.40 8.14 3.47
CA ARG A 132 -13.28 7.19 3.57
C ARG A 132 -13.53 6.09 4.58
N ASN A 133 -14.02 6.44 5.77
CA ASN A 133 -14.33 5.47 6.81
C ASN A 133 -15.44 4.51 6.35
N GLU A 134 -16.47 5.02 5.67
CA GLU A 134 -17.57 4.21 5.15
C GLU A 134 -17.09 3.25 4.05
N ALA A 135 -16.28 3.73 3.09
CA ALA A 135 -15.71 2.89 2.04
C ALA A 135 -14.88 1.75 2.63
N ILE A 136 -14.04 2.04 3.63
CA ILE A 136 -13.21 1.06 4.32
C ILE A 136 -14.08 0.05 5.09
N ARG A 137 -15.13 0.52 5.77
CA ARG A 137 -16.07 -0.34 6.50
C ARG A 137 -16.74 -1.33 5.57
N LEU A 138 -17.34 -0.84 4.48
CA LEU A 138 -18.04 -1.67 3.49
C LEU A 138 -17.11 -2.70 2.83
N TYR A 139 -15.87 -2.31 2.56
CA TYR A 139 -14.87 -3.22 1.99
C TYR A 139 -14.45 -4.31 3.01
N LYS A 140 -14.22 -3.94 4.27
CA LYS A 140 -13.89 -4.90 5.34
C LYS A 140 -15.01 -5.87 5.66
N GLU A 141 -16.25 -5.44 5.54
CA GLU A 141 -17.45 -6.27 5.75
C GLU A 141 -17.80 -7.13 4.52
N CYS A 142 -16.94 -7.12 3.48
CA CYS A 142 -17.17 -7.83 2.21
C CYS A 142 -18.46 -7.41 1.50
N SER A 143 -19.00 -6.22 1.80
CA SER A 143 -20.11 -5.62 1.06
C SER A 143 -19.66 -4.97 -0.25
N LYS A 144 -18.36 -4.76 -0.39
CA LYS A 144 -17.68 -4.31 -1.60
C LYS A 144 -16.53 -5.26 -1.92
N ASP A 145 -16.48 -5.68 -3.17
CA ASP A 145 -15.50 -6.64 -3.69
C ASP A 145 -14.18 -5.98 -4.07
N VAL A 146 -14.26 -4.71 -4.48
CA VAL A 146 -13.13 -3.94 -5.02
C VAL A 146 -12.99 -2.62 -4.28
N LEU A 147 -11.74 -2.30 -3.91
CA LEU A 147 -11.37 -0.99 -3.40
C LEU A 147 -10.43 -0.30 -4.39
N VAL A 148 -10.80 0.88 -4.90
CA VAL A 148 -9.93 1.72 -5.73
C VAL A 148 -9.32 2.81 -4.86
N ALA A 149 -8.00 2.94 -4.86
CA ALA A 149 -7.32 3.81 -3.90
C ALA A 149 -6.05 4.47 -4.47
N THR A 150 -5.73 5.64 -3.93
CA THR A 150 -4.35 6.18 -4.03
C THR A 150 -3.48 5.63 -2.91
N ASP A 151 -2.16 5.59 -3.10
CA ASP A 151 -1.21 5.14 -2.08
C ASP A 151 -1.41 5.78 -0.72
N ILE A 152 -1.54 7.13 -0.71
CA ILE A 152 -1.67 7.89 0.53
C ILE A 152 -2.93 7.49 1.30
N ALA A 153 -4.03 7.29 0.60
CA ALA A 153 -5.31 6.96 1.23
C ALA A 153 -5.37 5.52 1.75
N ALA A 154 -4.67 4.59 1.09
CA ALA A 154 -4.60 3.18 1.49
C ALA A 154 -3.50 2.88 2.52
N LYS A 155 -2.66 3.88 2.83
CA LYS A 155 -1.55 3.74 3.80
C LYS A 155 -2.08 3.44 5.21
N GLY A 156 -1.41 2.49 5.90
CA GLY A 156 -1.75 2.13 7.28
C GLY A 156 -3.07 1.38 7.44
N LEU A 157 -3.81 1.12 6.34
CA LEU A 157 -5.03 0.34 6.41
C LEU A 157 -4.68 -1.15 6.40
N ASP A 158 -5.18 -1.84 7.41
CA ASP A 158 -5.15 -3.29 7.46
C ASP A 158 -6.43 -3.85 6.85
N PHE A 159 -6.25 -4.56 5.76
CA PHE A 159 -7.33 -5.27 5.09
C PHE A 159 -7.05 -6.78 5.19
N PRO A 160 -7.98 -7.55 5.71
CA PRO A 160 -7.81 -9.00 5.74
C PRO A 160 -7.92 -9.60 4.33
N ASP A 161 -7.09 -10.58 4.08
CA ASP A 161 -7.24 -11.56 2.98
C ASP A 161 -7.39 -11.01 1.56
N ILE A 162 -6.74 -9.88 1.21
CA ILE A 162 -6.74 -9.40 -0.17
C ILE A 162 -6.18 -10.50 -1.09
N GLN A 163 -6.98 -10.90 -2.08
CA GLN A 163 -6.62 -11.95 -3.03
C GLN A 163 -5.82 -11.40 -4.20
N HIS A 164 -6.13 -10.15 -4.61
CA HIS A 164 -5.49 -9.53 -5.75
C HIS A 164 -5.17 -8.05 -5.49
N VAL A 165 -3.95 -7.66 -5.78
CA VAL A 165 -3.51 -6.27 -5.87
C VAL A 165 -3.31 -5.93 -7.34
N ILE A 166 -3.98 -4.90 -7.85
CA ILE A 166 -3.80 -4.41 -9.21
C ILE A 166 -3.16 -3.03 -9.14
N ASN A 167 -1.91 -2.91 -9.63
CA ASN A 167 -1.28 -1.63 -9.86
C ASN A 167 -1.76 -1.12 -11.24
N PHE A 168 -2.82 -0.31 -11.25
CA PHE A 168 -3.30 0.35 -12.45
C PHE A 168 -2.25 1.32 -13.00
N ASP A 169 -1.51 1.97 -12.10
CA ASP A 169 -0.30 2.73 -12.41
C ASP A 169 0.89 2.10 -11.71
N MET A 170 1.98 1.88 -12.47
CA MET A 170 3.26 1.45 -11.90
C MET A 170 3.79 2.54 -10.97
N PRO A 171 4.08 2.25 -9.71
CA PRO A 171 4.68 3.24 -8.81
C PRO A 171 6.12 3.56 -9.24
N THR A 172 6.54 4.81 -9.07
CA THR A 172 7.89 5.27 -9.42
C THR A 172 8.96 4.71 -8.49
N GLU A 173 8.61 4.49 -7.22
CA GLU A 173 9.53 4.00 -6.20
C GLU A 173 9.31 2.51 -5.92
N ILE A 174 10.40 1.76 -5.87
CA ILE A 174 10.34 0.30 -5.61
C ILE A 174 9.75 -0.02 -4.24
N GLU A 175 9.96 0.85 -3.26
CA GLU A 175 9.40 0.73 -1.93
C GLU A 175 7.87 0.77 -1.96
N ASN A 176 7.30 1.69 -2.73
CA ASN A 176 5.86 1.79 -2.92
C ASN A 176 5.31 0.54 -3.62
N TYR A 177 6.04 0.01 -4.61
CA TYR A 177 5.68 -1.25 -5.26
C TYR A 177 5.59 -2.40 -4.25
N VAL A 178 6.63 -2.60 -3.46
CA VAL A 178 6.68 -3.67 -2.44
C VAL A 178 5.56 -3.49 -1.40
N HIS A 179 5.30 -2.26 -0.96
CA HIS A 179 4.23 -1.96 -0.01
C HIS A 179 2.83 -2.21 -0.58
N ARG A 180 2.60 -1.92 -1.88
CA ARG A 180 1.32 -2.20 -2.55
C ARG A 180 1.09 -3.70 -2.66
N ILE A 181 2.02 -4.44 -3.26
CA ILE A 181 1.86 -5.88 -3.47
C ILE A 181 1.84 -6.67 -2.16
N GLY A 182 2.52 -6.17 -1.12
CA GLY A 182 2.48 -6.73 0.24
C GLY A 182 1.14 -6.55 0.96
N ARG A 183 0.09 -6.01 0.30
CA ARG A 183 -1.29 -6.08 0.81
C ARG A 183 -1.91 -7.44 0.61
N THR A 184 -1.38 -8.24 -0.29
CA THR A 184 -1.74 -9.66 -0.49
C THR A 184 -0.59 -10.58 -0.06
N GLY A 185 -0.74 -11.88 -0.13
CA GLY A 185 0.29 -12.86 0.25
C GLY A 185 0.60 -12.85 1.75
N ARG A 186 -0.38 -12.61 2.62
CA ARG A 186 -0.19 -12.51 4.07
C ARG A 186 -0.56 -13.81 4.79
N SER A 187 0.05 -13.99 5.96
CA SER A 187 -0.26 -15.12 6.87
C SER A 187 -0.12 -16.51 6.21
N GLY A 188 0.86 -16.66 5.31
CA GLY A 188 1.13 -17.92 4.60
C GLY A 188 0.13 -18.27 3.50
N LYS A 189 -0.73 -17.31 3.09
CA LYS A 189 -1.63 -17.45 1.95
C LYS A 189 -0.96 -16.87 0.70
N THR A 190 -1.14 -17.53 -0.44
CA THR A 190 -0.70 -17.01 -1.73
C THR A 190 -1.64 -15.92 -2.22
N GLY A 191 -1.10 -14.85 -2.78
CA GLY A 191 -1.85 -13.77 -3.41
C GLY A 191 -1.33 -13.42 -4.80
N VAL A 192 -2.10 -12.63 -5.55
CA VAL A 192 -1.73 -12.19 -6.89
C VAL A 192 -1.52 -10.68 -6.92
N ALA A 193 -0.51 -10.22 -7.65
CA ALA A 193 -0.28 -8.81 -7.92
C ALA A 193 -0.06 -8.62 -9.42
N THR A 194 -0.97 -7.89 -10.07
CA THR A 194 -0.87 -7.56 -11.49
C THR A 194 -0.52 -6.09 -11.66
N THR A 195 0.51 -5.79 -12.44
CA THR A 195 0.98 -4.42 -12.68
C THR A 195 0.88 -4.08 -14.16
N PHE A 196 0.16 -3.00 -14.47
CA PHE A 196 0.06 -2.49 -15.84
C PHE A 196 1.24 -1.61 -16.18
N ILE A 197 1.86 -1.90 -17.31
CA ILE A 197 2.91 -1.07 -17.90
C ILE A 197 2.51 -0.64 -19.33
N ASN A 198 3.04 0.47 -19.79
CA ASN A 198 2.91 0.95 -21.16
C ASN A 198 4.20 1.63 -21.62
N LYS A 199 4.24 2.15 -22.85
CA LYS A 199 5.44 2.81 -23.40
C LYS A 199 5.77 4.16 -22.74
N GLU A 200 4.84 4.74 -21.98
CA GLU A 200 5.01 6.04 -21.31
C GLU A 200 5.60 5.89 -19.89
N VAL A 201 5.72 4.66 -19.42
CA VAL A 201 6.37 4.35 -18.13
C VAL A 201 7.85 4.15 -18.42
N PRO A 202 8.76 4.98 -17.88
CA PRO A 202 10.19 4.85 -18.07
C PRO A 202 10.76 3.57 -17.45
#